data_10f1784205765f0afb772c93b7f07978
#
_entry.id   10f1784205765f0afb772c93b7f07978
#
_cell.length_a   1.000
_cell.length_b   1.000
_cell.length_c   1.000
_cell.angle_alpha   90.00
_cell.angle_beta   90.00
_cell.angle_gamma   90.00
#
_symmetry.space_group_name_H-M   'P 1'
#
loop_
_entity.id
_entity.type
_entity.pdbx_description
1 polymer ?
#
loop_
_entity_poly.entity_id
_entity_poly.type
_entity_poly.pdbx_seq_one_letter_code
_entity_poly.pdbx_strand_id
1 'polypeptide(L)'
;MRWVRVKTQNGPSYGIINNDIISLVRGNLFETIEFTGEEIKLANAKIMVPLEPKTFYAAGLNYAQHVIEQAKANNREPNISDEPHVGYRANNALIADGEPIIKPNDSSEEFQYEGELVVIIGKKGKNLTEDEALDIVFGYSIGNDISERKWQREDRTMWRAKNSDTFKPLGPWIETDVDLNSLTTRVTVNNREVISFKTNSMIFGVKKFISTMSKYLTLVPGDMIWMGTEGHSENLKIG
;
A
#
# COMPACT_ATOMS: atom_id res chain seq x y z
N MET A 1 0.69 12.06 -12.88
CA MET A 1 0.93 13.24 -12.00
C MET A 1 1.28 12.73 -10.62
N ARG A 2 2.36 13.26 -9.99
CA ARG A 2 2.85 12.78 -8.68
C ARG A 2 2.41 13.71 -7.56
N TRP A 3 1.61 13.20 -6.65
CA TRP A 3 1.12 13.91 -5.48
C TRP A 3 1.92 13.51 -4.25
N VAL A 4 2.51 14.48 -3.57
CA VAL A 4 3.30 14.27 -2.35
C VAL A 4 2.71 15.04 -1.19
N ARG A 5 2.83 14.49 0.01
CA ARG A 5 2.53 15.21 1.25
C ARG A 5 3.83 15.54 1.97
N VAL A 6 4.03 16.78 2.32
CA VAL A 6 5.28 17.27 2.93
C VAL A 6 5.01 18.05 4.20
N LYS A 7 5.98 18.03 5.10
CA LYS A 7 5.95 18.85 6.31
C LYS A 7 6.45 20.24 5.96
N THR A 8 5.61 21.26 6.22
CA THR A 8 5.98 22.69 6.12
C THR A 8 6.05 23.33 7.50
N GLN A 9 6.45 24.59 7.58
CA GLN A 9 6.41 25.35 8.84
C GLN A 9 4.97 25.55 9.36
N ASN A 10 3.99 25.55 8.44
CA ASN A 10 2.58 25.71 8.75
C ASN A 10 1.84 24.38 8.96
N GLY A 11 2.56 23.25 9.02
CA GLY A 11 2.02 21.91 9.14
C GLY A 11 2.10 21.10 7.84
N PRO A 12 1.38 19.95 7.75
CA PRO A 12 1.33 19.14 6.55
C PRO A 12 0.70 19.87 5.37
N SER A 13 1.29 19.76 4.18
CA SER A 13 0.74 20.30 2.94
C SER A 13 0.88 19.30 1.81
N TYR A 14 -0.07 19.30 0.88
CA TYR A 14 0.07 18.58 -0.37
C TYR A 14 0.82 19.42 -1.40
N GLY A 15 1.48 18.73 -2.33
CA GLY A 15 2.11 19.35 -3.48
C GLY A 15 2.16 18.39 -4.67
N ILE A 16 2.42 18.95 -5.83
CA ILE A 16 2.61 18.23 -7.08
C ILE A 16 4.09 18.28 -7.45
N ILE A 17 4.68 17.09 -7.67
CA ILE A 17 6.06 16.96 -8.09
C ILE A 17 6.15 17.15 -9.60
N ASN A 18 6.94 18.13 -10.03
CA ASN A 18 7.32 18.33 -11.41
C ASN A 18 8.86 18.37 -11.46
N ASN A 19 9.49 17.36 -12.06
CA ASN A 19 10.92 17.09 -11.99
C ASN A 19 11.40 17.00 -10.52
N ASP A 20 12.21 17.93 -10.06
CA ASP A 20 12.78 18.02 -8.72
C ASP A 20 12.15 19.14 -7.85
N ILE A 21 11.05 19.74 -8.31
CA ILE A 21 10.31 20.79 -7.61
C ILE A 21 8.93 20.28 -7.18
N ILE A 22 8.55 20.60 -5.96
CA ILE A 22 7.22 20.40 -5.40
C ILE A 22 6.51 21.75 -5.38
N SER A 23 5.46 21.90 -6.19
CA SER A 23 4.58 23.09 -6.13
C SER A 23 3.47 22.81 -5.12
N LEU A 24 3.41 23.59 -4.05
CA LEU A 24 2.47 23.39 -2.97
C LEU A 24 1.04 23.77 -3.36
N VAL A 25 0.08 23.02 -2.84
CA VAL A 25 -1.35 23.26 -3.07
C VAL A 25 -2.10 23.35 -1.74
N ARG A 26 -3.25 24.03 -1.76
CA ARG A 26 -4.25 24.05 -0.70
C ARG A 26 -5.57 23.53 -1.23
N GLY A 27 -6.45 23.09 -0.34
CA GLY A 27 -7.75 22.52 -0.67
C GLY A 27 -7.82 21.02 -0.37
N ASN A 28 -8.85 20.39 -0.89
CA ASN A 28 -9.07 18.95 -0.73
C ASN A 28 -8.45 18.20 -1.91
N LEU A 29 -7.56 17.25 -1.63
CA LEU A 29 -6.88 16.42 -2.63
C LEU A 29 -7.83 15.76 -3.65
N PHE A 30 -9.05 15.43 -3.23
CA PHE A 30 -10.04 14.72 -4.03
C PHE A 30 -11.11 15.65 -4.68
N GLU A 31 -10.97 16.94 -4.51
CA GLU A 31 -11.94 17.94 -5.01
C GLU A 31 -11.22 19.05 -5.76
N THR A 32 -11.37 20.28 -5.28
CA THR A 32 -10.72 21.45 -5.87
C THR A 32 -9.46 21.78 -5.10
N ILE A 33 -8.38 22.00 -5.84
CA ILE A 33 -7.11 22.47 -5.29
C ILE A 33 -6.74 23.81 -5.92
N GLU A 34 -5.97 24.61 -5.19
CA GLU A 34 -5.38 25.84 -5.65
C GLU A 34 -3.88 25.83 -5.39
N PHE A 35 -3.07 26.26 -6.35
CA PHE A 35 -1.64 26.45 -6.12
C PHE A 35 -1.43 27.64 -5.16
N THR A 36 -0.56 27.44 -4.18
CA THR A 36 -0.21 28.48 -3.19
C THR A 36 0.79 29.50 -3.75
N GLY A 37 1.51 29.14 -4.80
CA GLY A 37 2.67 29.87 -5.31
C GLY A 37 3.99 29.53 -4.60
N GLU A 38 3.93 28.68 -3.55
CA GLU A 38 5.13 28.22 -2.85
C GLU A 38 5.70 26.97 -3.50
N GLU A 39 7.03 26.88 -3.54
CA GLU A 39 7.77 25.76 -4.11
C GLU A 39 8.85 25.25 -3.15
N ILE A 40 9.07 23.93 -3.15
CA ILE A 40 10.12 23.27 -2.36
C ILE A 40 10.91 22.35 -3.30
N LYS A 41 12.25 22.37 -3.22
CA LYS A 41 13.06 21.36 -3.89
C LYS A 41 12.81 19.99 -3.26
N LEU A 42 12.57 18.97 -4.06
CA LEU A 42 12.28 17.60 -3.59
C LEU A 42 13.39 17.10 -2.64
N ALA A 43 14.65 17.38 -2.94
CA ALA A 43 15.79 16.98 -2.11
C ALA A 43 15.80 17.64 -0.71
N ASN A 44 15.08 18.72 -0.51
CA ASN A 44 14.99 19.45 0.76
C ASN A 44 13.66 19.19 1.50
N ALA A 45 12.75 18.46 0.88
CA ALA A 45 11.42 18.21 1.43
C ALA A 45 11.46 17.11 2.50
N LYS A 46 10.83 17.35 3.62
CA LYS A 46 10.49 16.28 4.55
C LYS A 46 9.18 15.62 4.07
N ILE A 47 9.32 14.51 3.34
CA ILE A 47 8.20 13.73 2.85
C ILE A 47 7.47 13.08 4.05
N MET A 48 6.16 13.05 3.97
CA MET A 48 5.27 12.42 4.93
C MET A 48 4.54 11.26 4.26
N VAL A 49 3.87 10.44 5.05
CA VAL A 49 2.91 9.46 4.51
C VAL A 49 1.97 10.19 3.54
N PRO A 50 1.89 9.76 2.26
CA PRO A 50 1.17 10.51 1.23
C PRO A 50 -0.33 10.65 1.48
N LEU A 51 -0.91 9.73 2.28
CA LEU A 51 -2.30 9.78 2.70
C LEU A 51 -2.46 9.01 4.02
N GLU A 52 -3.19 9.58 4.96
CA GLU A 52 -3.75 8.85 6.09
C GLU A 52 -5.17 8.39 5.70
N PRO A 53 -5.39 7.07 5.49
CA PRO A 53 -6.65 6.60 4.92
C PRO A 53 -7.82 6.75 5.89
N LYS A 54 -9.02 6.94 5.33
CA LYS A 54 -10.28 6.84 6.08
C LYS A 54 -10.55 5.41 6.50
N THR A 55 -10.40 4.49 5.55
CA THR A 55 -10.40 3.05 5.82
C THR A 55 -9.20 2.44 5.13
N PHE A 56 -8.48 1.60 5.87
CA PHE A 56 -7.29 0.93 5.39
C PHE A 56 -7.61 -0.55 5.14
N TYR A 57 -7.88 -0.87 3.88
CA TYR A 57 -8.13 -2.24 3.42
C TYR A 57 -6.84 -2.90 2.93
N ALA A 58 -6.78 -4.21 3.03
CA ALA A 58 -5.69 -5.00 2.47
C ALA A 58 -6.19 -6.33 1.93
N ALA A 59 -5.65 -6.74 0.80
CA ALA A 59 -5.91 -8.05 0.22
C ALA A 59 -5.23 -9.16 1.06
N GLY A 60 -5.94 -10.26 1.26
CA GLY A 60 -5.35 -11.49 1.74
C GLY A 60 -5.03 -12.40 0.55
N LEU A 61 -3.76 -12.88 0.45
CA LEU A 61 -3.33 -13.92 -0.50
C LEU A 61 -3.82 -13.69 -1.95
N ASN A 62 -3.41 -12.59 -2.57
CA ASN A 62 -3.88 -12.17 -3.89
C ASN A 62 -2.95 -12.55 -5.07
N TYR A 63 -1.94 -13.39 -4.81
CA TYR A 63 -1.01 -13.90 -5.83
C TYR A 63 -0.83 -15.39 -5.68
N ALA A 64 -0.87 -16.13 -6.80
CA ALA A 64 -0.93 -17.59 -6.79
C ALA A 64 0.32 -18.24 -6.18
N GLN A 65 1.52 -17.75 -6.53
CA GLN A 65 2.76 -18.29 -5.98
C GLN A 65 2.84 -18.06 -4.46
N HIS A 66 2.39 -16.89 -3.99
CA HIS A 66 2.35 -16.60 -2.56
C HIS A 66 1.39 -17.54 -1.80
N VAL A 67 0.22 -17.86 -2.38
CA VAL A 67 -0.71 -18.87 -1.83
C VAL A 67 -0.02 -20.23 -1.69
N ILE A 68 0.68 -20.68 -2.73
CA ILE A 68 1.38 -21.98 -2.74
C ILE A 68 2.47 -22.00 -1.66
N GLU A 69 3.27 -20.97 -1.55
CA GLU A 69 4.36 -20.88 -0.58
C GLU A 69 3.87 -20.80 0.86
N GLN A 70 2.83 -20.01 1.11
CA GLN A 70 2.19 -19.95 2.43
C GLN A 70 1.55 -21.28 2.83
N ALA A 71 0.93 -21.99 1.90
CA ALA A 71 0.38 -23.32 2.14
C ALA A 71 1.49 -24.31 2.51
N LYS A 72 2.59 -24.33 1.73
CA LYS A 72 3.76 -25.16 1.99
C LYS A 72 4.40 -24.85 3.36
N ALA A 73 4.60 -23.60 3.70
CA ALA A 73 5.15 -23.17 4.99
C ALA A 73 4.30 -23.61 6.18
N ASN A 74 3.00 -23.79 5.99
CA ASN A 74 2.06 -24.21 7.01
C ASN A 74 1.64 -25.71 6.90
N ASN A 75 2.33 -26.51 6.08
CA ASN A 75 2.03 -27.93 5.82
C ASN A 75 0.55 -28.16 5.43
N ARG A 76 0.04 -27.34 4.49
CA ARG A 76 -1.34 -27.41 3.98
C ARG A 76 -1.33 -27.49 2.47
N GLU A 77 -2.41 -28.02 1.89
CA GLU A 77 -2.64 -27.91 0.45
C GLU A 77 -2.97 -26.45 0.08
N PRO A 78 -2.44 -25.94 -1.04
CA PRO A 78 -2.77 -24.61 -1.52
C PRO A 78 -4.24 -24.54 -1.92
N ASN A 79 -4.91 -23.49 -1.46
CA ASN A 79 -6.31 -23.22 -1.82
C ASN A 79 -6.42 -21.78 -2.32
N ILE A 80 -6.64 -21.64 -3.63
CA ILE A 80 -6.92 -20.35 -4.25
C ILE A 80 -8.41 -20.09 -4.12
N SER A 81 -8.77 -19.01 -3.45
CA SER A 81 -10.17 -18.62 -3.26
C SER A 81 -10.81 -18.16 -4.57
N ASP A 82 -12.11 -18.37 -4.71
CA ASP A 82 -12.92 -17.86 -5.83
C ASP A 82 -13.31 -16.38 -5.65
N GLU A 83 -13.17 -15.83 -4.43
CA GLU A 83 -13.52 -14.46 -4.07
C GLU A 83 -12.37 -13.74 -3.35
N PRO A 84 -12.22 -12.41 -3.52
CA PRO A 84 -11.23 -11.62 -2.81
C PRO A 84 -11.39 -11.71 -1.29
N HIS A 85 -10.29 -11.96 -0.60
CA HIS A 85 -10.24 -11.82 0.85
C HIS A 85 -9.84 -10.39 1.21
N VAL A 86 -10.67 -9.72 2.01
CA VAL A 86 -10.44 -8.35 2.43
C VAL A 86 -10.19 -8.30 3.93
N GLY A 87 -9.03 -7.82 4.30
CA GLY A 87 -8.67 -7.52 5.68
C GLY A 87 -8.57 -6.01 5.91
N TYR A 88 -8.27 -5.65 7.15
CA TYR A 88 -8.06 -4.26 7.57
C TYR A 88 -6.65 -4.09 8.13
N ARG A 89 -6.14 -2.86 8.04
CA ARG A 89 -4.90 -2.43 8.68
C ARG A 89 -5.15 -1.20 9.53
N ALA A 90 -4.24 -0.92 10.44
CA ALA A 90 -4.36 0.20 11.37
C ALA A 90 -3.47 1.38 10.95
N ASN A 91 -4.00 2.60 11.06
CA ASN A 91 -3.28 3.81 10.65
C ASN A 91 -2.03 4.09 11.50
N ASN A 92 -1.99 3.64 12.76
CA ASN A 92 -0.81 3.78 13.61
C ASN A 92 0.43 3.07 13.07
N ALA A 93 0.23 2.04 12.21
CA ALA A 93 1.33 1.31 11.61
C ALA A 93 2.01 2.07 10.45
N LEU A 94 1.38 3.13 9.91
CA LEU A 94 1.90 3.90 8.79
C LEU A 94 3.14 4.70 9.16
N ILE A 95 4.15 4.62 8.30
CA ILE A 95 5.33 5.49 8.32
C ILE A 95 5.65 5.96 6.91
N ALA A 96 6.33 7.10 6.81
CA ALA A 96 6.75 7.68 5.54
C ALA A 96 7.97 6.95 4.94
N ASP A 97 8.22 7.20 3.67
CA ASP A 97 9.45 6.78 3.00
C ASP A 97 10.68 7.28 3.76
N GLY A 98 11.68 6.42 3.95
CA GLY A 98 12.90 6.70 4.68
C GLY A 98 12.79 6.66 6.22
N GLU A 99 11.60 6.47 6.79
CA GLU A 99 11.45 6.27 8.23
C GLU A 99 11.77 4.82 8.64
N PRO A 100 12.39 4.59 9.82
CA PRO A 100 12.83 3.26 10.23
C PRO A 100 11.66 2.36 10.62
N ILE A 101 11.71 1.10 10.17
CA ILE A 101 10.84 0.04 10.66
C ILE A 101 11.41 -0.47 11.97
N ILE A 102 10.63 -0.45 13.05
CA ILE A 102 11.06 -0.88 14.38
C ILE A 102 10.62 -2.32 14.62
N LYS A 103 11.58 -3.23 14.71
CA LYS A 103 11.31 -4.62 15.09
C LYS A 103 11.04 -4.69 16.59
N PRO A 104 9.85 -5.15 17.05
CA PRO A 104 9.56 -5.31 18.47
C PRO A 104 10.50 -6.31 19.15
N ASN A 105 10.85 -6.06 20.41
CA ASN A 105 11.82 -6.87 21.15
C ASN A 105 11.37 -8.33 21.34
N ASP A 106 10.07 -8.59 21.38
CA ASP A 106 9.47 -9.91 21.57
C ASP A 106 9.04 -10.58 20.27
N SER A 107 9.36 -9.96 19.10
CA SER A 107 9.12 -10.57 17.78
C SER A 107 10.11 -11.69 17.49
N SER A 108 9.67 -12.65 16.69
CA SER A 108 10.52 -13.76 16.24
C SER A 108 11.51 -13.34 15.14
N GLU A 109 12.34 -14.29 14.70
CA GLU A 109 13.22 -14.09 13.53
C GLU A 109 12.45 -14.08 12.20
N GLU A 110 11.18 -14.52 12.19
CA GLU A 110 10.32 -14.54 11.00
C GLU A 110 9.67 -13.17 10.73
N PHE A 111 10.49 -12.12 10.68
CA PHE A 111 10.10 -10.74 10.44
C PHE A 111 10.37 -10.38 8.98
N GLN A 112 9.31 -10.19 8.18
CA GLN A 112 9.40 -10.21 6.73
C GLN A 112 8.74 -8.98 6.09
N TYR A 113 9.21 -8.64 4.88
CA TYR A 113 8.67 -7.59 4.01
C TYR A 113 7.65 -8.16 3.03
N GLU A 114 6.75 -7.29 2.56
CA GLU A 114 5.80 -7.57 1.47
C GLU A 114 5.62 -6.31 0.63
N GLY A 115 6.28 -6.24 -0.53
CA GLY A 115 6.11 -5.11 -1.45
C GLY A 115 4.77 -5.19 -2.17
N GLU A 116 3.95 -4.14 -2.06
CA GLU A 116 2.58 -4.13 -2.55
C GLU A 116 2.25 -2.90 -3.38
N LEU A 117 1.43 -3.08 -4.41
CA LEU A 117 0.69 -1.98 -5.04
C LEU A 117 -0.38 -1.48 -4.06
N VAL A 118 -0.48 -0.17 -3.94
CA VAL A 118 -1.49 0.48 -3.10
C VAL A 118 -2.41 1.32 -3.99
N VAL A 119 -3.72 1.08 -3.89
CA VAL A 119 -4.77 1.80 -4.63
C VAL A 119 -5.39 2.84 -3.71
N ILE A 120 -5.51 4.08 -4.17
CA ILE A 120 -6.16 5.19 -3.45
C ILE A 120 -7.50 5.50 -4.10
N ILE A 121 -8.58 5.47 -3.35
CA ILE A 121 -9.92 5.80 -3.81
C ILE A 121 -10.10 7.33 -3.79
N GLY A 122 -10.58 7.88 -4.89
CA GLY A 122 -10.78 9.32 -5.08
C GLY A 122 -12.23 9.75 -5.19
N LYS A 123 -13.15 8.83 -5.49
CA LYS A 123 -14.57 9.12 -5.61
C LYS A 123 -15.39 8.08 -4.84
N LYS A 124 -16.60 8.48 -4.44
CA LYS A 124 -17.53 7.55 -3.80
C LYS A 124 -18.05 6.53 -4.82
N GLY A 125 -18.02 5.24 -4.44
CA GLY A 125 -18.54 4.15 -5.27
C GLY A 125 -19.28 3.08 -4.47
N LYS A 126 -20.33 2.53 -5.06
CA LYS A 126 -21.14 1.42 -4.51
C LYS A 126 -21.74 0.63 -5.67
N ASN A 127 -21.77 -0.71 -5.55
CA ASN A 127 -22.31 -1.63 -6.56
C ASN A 127 -21.71 -1.42 -7.98
N LEU A 128 -20.39 -1.19 -8.06
CA LEU A 128 -19.69 -0.93 -9.31
C LEU A 128 -19.47 -2.22 -10.10
N THR A 129 -19.59 -2.13 -11.40
CA THR A 129 -19.06 -3.14 -12.33
C THR A 129 -17.53 -3.08 -12.40
N GLU A 130 -16.91 -4.08 -13.00
CA GLU A 130 -15.45 -4.04 -13.20
C GLU A 130 -15.01 -2.91 -14.14
N ASP A 131 -15.85 -2.54 -15.10
CA ASP A 131 -15.55 -1.45 -16.03
C ASP A 131 -15.61 -0.07 -15.37
N GLU A 132 -16.51 0.11 -14.40
CA GLU A 132 -16.65 1.34 -13.62
C GLU A 132 -15.62 1.45 -12.47
N ALA A 133 -14.98 0.34 -12.08
CA ALA A 133 -14.15 0.27 -10.89
C ALA A 133 -12.97 1.26 -10.88
N LEU A 134 -12.35 1.51 -12.03
CA LEU A 134 -11.23 2.45 -12.11
C LEU A 134 -11.66 3.92 -12.13
N ASP A 135 -12.92 4.23 -12.42
CA ASP A 135 -13.43 5.61 -12.43
C ASP A 135 -13.43 6.27 -11.05
N ILE A 136 -13.39 5.45 -9.99
CA ILE A 136 -13.31 5.92 -8.61
C ILE A 136 -11.89 5.96 -8.04
N VAL A 137 -10.90 5.47 -8.78
CA VAL A 137 -9.49 5.47 -8.33
C VAL A 137 -8.88 6.85 -8.54
N PHE A 138 -8.22 7.38 -7.51
CA PHE A 138 -7.44 8.60 -7.58
C PHE A 138 -6.04 8.37 -8.13
N GLY A 139 -5.41 7.31 -7.69
CA GLY A 139 -4.06 6.96 -8.08
C GLY A 139 -3.50 5.79 -7.28
N TYR A 140 -2.20 5.62 -7.39
CA TYR A 140 -1.48 4.46 -6.87
C TYR A 140 -0.24 4.88 -6.10
N SER A 141 0.13 4.07 -5.12
CA SER A 141 1.38 4.21 -4.37
C SER A 141 2.02 2.83 -4.17
N ILE A 142 3.10 2.78 -3.40
CA ILE A 142 3.77 1.53 -3.01
C ILE A 142 3.74 1.43 -1.50
N GLY A 143 3.54 0.21 -1.00
CA GLY A 143 3.59 -0.09 0.42
C GLY A 143 4.47 -1.29 0.71
N ASN A 144 4.89 -1.40 1.96
CA ASN A 144 5.60 -2.57 2.47
C ASN A 144 4.82 -3.12 3.65
N ASP A 145 4.05 -4.21 3.45
CA ASP A 145 3.21 -4.85 4.48
C ASP A 145 4.07 -5.74 5.39
N ILE A 146 4.88 -5.12 6.25
CA ILE A 146 5.71 -5.82 7.22
C ILE A 146 4.88 -6.80 8.01
N SER A 147 5.40 -8.03 8.13
CA SER A 147 4.72 -9.18 8.70
C SER A 147 5.60 -9.92 9.67
N GLU A 148 5.15 -10.07 10.89
CA GLU A 148 5.73 -11.01 11.85
C GLU A 148 5.00 -12.34 11.72
N ARG A 149 5.64 -13.35 11.13
CA ARG A 149 4.98 -14.58 10.68
C ARG A 149 4.56 -15.52 11.82
N LYS A 150 5.31 -15.55 12.91
CA LYS A 150 4.89 -16.32 14.08
C LYS A 150 3.61 -15.74 14.67
N TRP A 151 3.56 -14.44 14.89
CA TRP A 151 2.34 -13.79 15.36
C TRP A 151 1.19 -13.89 14.36
N GLN A 152 1.46 -13.90 13.05
CA GLN A 152 0.44 -14.09 12.03
C GLN A 152 -0.27 -15.45 12.15
N ARG A 153 0.43 -16.50 12.59
CA ARG A 153 -0.16 -17.82 12.86
C ARG A 153 -0.89 -17.89 14.20
N GLU A 154 -0.49 -17.08 15.15
CA GLU A 154 -1.03 -17.07 16.52
C GLU A 154 -2.20 -16.10 16.70
N ASP A 155 -2.12 -14.92 16.07
CA ASP A 155 -3.12 -13.87 16.21
C ASP A 155 -4.34 -14.13 15.31
N ARG A 156 -5.50 -14.37 15.90
CA ARG A 156 -6.73 -14.59 15.15
C ARG A 156 -7.07 -13.46 14.17
N THR A 157 -6.77 -12.22 14.52
CA THR A 157 -7.05 -11.00 13.73
C THR A 157 -5.81 -10.36 13.13
N MET A 158 -4.63 -10.98 13.30
CA MET A 158 -3.34 -10.46 12.85
C MET A 158 -3.02 -9.04 13.37
N TRP A 159 -3.56 -8.68 14.54
CA TRP A 159 -3.43 -7.30 15.04
C TRP A 159 -1.98 -6.89 15.35
N ARG A 160 -1.18 -7.77 15.99
CA ARG A 160 0.27 -7.54 16.20
C ARG A 160 1.04 -7.78 14.92
N ALA A 161 0.76 -8.91 14.28
CA ALA A 161 1.52 -9.42 13.14
C ALA A 161 1.60 -8.44 11.98
N LYS A 162 0.55 -7.64 11.78
CA LYS A 162 0.40 -6.74 10.64
C LYS A 162 0.18 -5.27 11.02
N ASN A 163 -0.08 -4.93 12.31
CA ASN A 163 -0.51 -3.58 12.68
C ASN A 163 0.28 -2.98 13.86
N SER A 164 1.41 -3.56 14.20
CA SER A 164 2.36 -2.91 15.11
C SER A 164 2.87 -1.60 14.50
N ASP A 165 3.19 -0.63 15.33
CA ASP A 165 3.73 0.66 14.90
C ASP A 165 4.89 0.46 13.92
N THR A 166 4.97 1.28 12.91
CA THR A 166 5.98 1.29 11.84
C THR A 166 5.92 0.15 10.82
N PHE A 167 4.95 -0.77 10.91
CA PHE A 167 4.87 -1.94 10.02
C PHE A 167 4.31 -1.63 8.62
N LYS A 168 3.94 -0.39 8.32
CA LYS A 168 3.35 0.01 7.04
C LYS A 168 4.04 1.21 6.41
N PRO A 169 5.32 1.07 6.00
CA PRO A 169 5.92 2.06 5.12
C PRO A 169 5.07 2.28 3.88
N LEU A 170 4.76 3.55 3.59
CA LEU A 170 3.89 3.95 2.46
C LEU A 170 4.46 5.18 1.76
N GLY A 171 4.57 5.12 0.45
CA GLY A 171 4.98 6.27 -0.35
C GLY A 171 6.04 5.94 -1.40
N PRO A 172 6.82 6.92 -1.83
CA PRO A 172 6.91 8.30 -1.29
C PRO A 172 5.79 9.25 -1.74
N TRP A 173 5.03 8.92 -2.80
CA TRP A 173 3.97 9.75 -3.40
C TRP A 173 2.83 8.90 -3.95
N ILE A 174 1.78 9.58 -4.44
CA ILE A 174 0.69 8.96 -5.21
C ILE A 174 0.89 9.34 -6.68
N GLU A 175 0.96 8.35 -7.56
CA GLU A 175 1.01 8.52 -9.01
C GLU A 175 -0.38 8.31 -9.61
N THR A 176 -0.88 9.27 -10.39
CA THR A 176 -2.22 9.18 -10.99
C THR A 176 -2.21 8.68 -12.42
N ASP A 177 -1.06 8.68 -13.09
CA ASP A 177 -0.91 8.24 -14.47
C ASP A 177 -0.10 6.93 -14.49
N VAL A 178 -0.81 5.81 -14.35
CA VAL A 178 -0.22 4.48 -14.22
C VAL A 178 -0.91 3.51 -15.15
N ASP A 179 -0.14 2.85 -16.03
CA ASP A 179 -0.61 1.67 -16.77
C ASP A 179 -0.38 0.39 -15.96
N LEU A 180 -1.44 -0.10 -15.34
CA LEU A 180 -1.40 -1.31 -14.51
C LEU A 180 -0.89 -2.56 -15.26
N ASN A 181 -1.01 -2.61 -16.60
CA ASN A 181 -0.61 -3.78 -17.38
C ASN A 181 0.91 -3.86 -17.60
N SER A 182 1.62 -2.74 -17.50
CA SER A 182 3.06 -2.65 -17.74
C SER A 182 3.92 -2.74 -16.49
N LEU A 183 3.32 -2.72 -15.29
CA LEU A 183 4.03 -2.64 -14.03
C LEU A 183 4.78 -3.92 -13.66
N THR A 184 5.95 -3.73 -13.08
CA THR A 184 6.72 -4.76 -12.39
C THR A 184 7.01 -4.29 -10.97
N THR A 185 6.58 -5.06 -9.99
CA THR A 185 6.95 -4.84 -8.58
C THR A 185 8.33 -5.46 -8.33
N ARG A 186 9.24 -4.67 -7.76
CA ARG A 186 10.57 -5.13 -7.34
C ARG A 186 10.80 -4.77 -5.89
N VAL A 187 11.38 -5.70 -5.16
CA VAL A 187 11.84 -5.47 -3.78
C VAL A 187 13.34 -5.67 -3.73
N THR A 188 14.04 -4.72 -3.14
CA THR A 188 15.48 -4.78 -2.92
C THR A 188 15.79 -4.71 -1.44
N VAL A 189 16.73 -5.54 -0.98
CA VAL A 189 17.28 -5.52 0.38
C VAL A 189 18.78 -5.40 0.27
N ASN A 190 19.39 -4.38 0.88
CA ASN A 190 20.83 -4.12 0.81
C ASN A 190 21.35 -4.10 -0.64
N ASN A 191 20.67 -3.37 -1.53
CA ASN A 191 20.98 -3.25 -2.97
C ASN A 191 20.91 -4.58 -3.77
N ARG A 192 20.39 -5.66 -3.20
CA ARG A 192 20.14 -6.92 -3.89
C ARG A 192 18.65 -7.03 -4.20
N GLU A 193 18.27 -7.21 -5.46
CA GLU A 193 16.90 -7.55 -5.82
C GLU A 193 16.57 -8.94 -5.25
N VAL A 194 15.56 -9.01 -4.40
CA VAL A 194 15.13 -10.22 -3.71
C VAL A 194 13.81 -10.76 -4.24
N ILE A 195 12.95 -9.88 -4.75
CA ILE A 195 11.69 -10.25 -5.39
C ILE A 195 11.48 -9.38 -6.63
N SER A 196 10.99 -9.98 -7.71
CA SER A 196 10.55 -9.28 -8.92
C SER A 196 9.40 -10.05 -9.56
N PHE A 197 8.26 -9.39 -9.79
CA PHE A 197 7.09 -10.00 -10.39
C PHE A 197 6.26 -9.00 -11.19
N LYS A 198 5.43 -9.51 -12.11
CA LYS A 198 4.46 -8.68 -12.81
C LYS A 198 3.35 -8.26 -11.84
N THR A 199 3.18 -6.96 -11.64
CA THR A 199 2.19 -6.43 -10.69
C THR A 199 0.77 -6.86 -11.04
N ASN A 200 0.45 -7.03 -12.33
CA ASN A 200 -0.86 -7.47 -12.80
C ASN A 200 -1.08 -9.00 -12.79
N SER A 201 -0.15 -9.81 -12.25
CA SER A 201 -0.36 -11.26 -12.05
C SER A 201 -1.21 -11.61 -10.83
N MET A 202 -1.93 -10.63 -10.29
CA MET A 202 -2.89 -10.81 -9.19
C MET A 202 -3.96 -11.84 -9.56
N ILE A 203 -4.39 -12.66 -8.58
CA ILE A 203 -5.56 -13.53 -8.71
C ILE A 203 -6.81 -12.66 -8.97
N PHE A 204 -6.96 -11.60 -8.18
CA PHE A 204 -8.02 -10.60 -8.35
C PHE A 204 -7.37 -9.25 -8.66
N GLY A 205 -7.39 -8.84 -9.92
CA GLY A 205 -6.90 -7.54 -10.36
C GLY A 205 -7.71 -6.38 -9.72
N VAL A 206 -7.17 -5.17 -9.80
CA VAL A 206 -7.75 -3.98 -9.16
C VAL A 206 -9.23 -3.80 -9.48
N LYS A 207 -9.64 -3.96 -10.75
CA LYS A 207 -11.03 -3.85 -11.19
C LYS A 207 -11.95 -4.83 -10.47
N LYS A 208 -11.58 -6.11 -10.49
CA LYS A 208 -12.35 -7.18 -9.84
C LYS A 208 -12.42 -6.98 -8.33
N PHE A 209 -11.31 -6.59 -7.72
CA PHE A 209 -11.23 -6.36 -6.27
C PHE A 209 -12.17 -5.24 -5.83
N ILE A 210 -12.10 -4.07 -6.48
CA ILE A 210 -12.98 -2.91 -6.20
C ILE A 210 -14.44 -3.26 -6.49
N SER A 211 -14.76 -3.87 -7.63
CA SER A 211 -16.13 -4.29 -7.99
C SER A 211 -16.71 -5.20 -6.90
N THR A 212 -15.96 -6.23 -6.48
CA THR A 212 -16.42 -7.17 -5.45
C THR A 212 -16.63 -6.46 -4.10
N MET A 213 -15.66 -5.65 -3.64
CA MET A 213 -15.80 -4.88 -2.40
C MET A 213 -17.01 -3.96 -2.44
N SER A 214 -17.24 -3.27 -3.56
CA SER A 214 -18.30 -2.27 -3.68
C SER A 214 -19.71 -2.86 -3.60
N LYS A 215 -19.89 -4.16 -3.77
CA LYS A 215 -21.17 -4.84 -3.51
C LYS A 215 -21.58 -4.78 -2.04
N TYR A 216 -20.62 -4.82 -1.14
CA TYR A 216 -20.84 -4.88 0.30
C TYR A 216 -20.53 -3.57 1.01
N LEU A 217 -19.49 -2.86 0.57
CA LEU A 217 -18.96 -1.65 1.18
C LEU A 217 -19.21 -0.44 0.28
N THR A 218 -19.49 0.72 0.85
CA THR A 218 -19.41 1.99 0.12
C THR A 218 -17.98 2.49 0.22
N LEU A 219 -17.25 2.48 -0.88
CA LEU A 219 -15.93 3.07 -0.95
C LEU A 219 -16.04 4.59 -1.04
N VAL A 220 -15.16 5.31 -0.37
CA VAL A 220 -15.18 6.78 -0.29
C VAL A 220 -13.81 7.39 -0.55
N PRO A 221 -13.72 8.68 -0.98
CA PRO A 221 -12.44 9.35 -1.16
C PRO A 221 -11.57 9.26 0.07
N GLY A 222 -10.31 8.83 -0.11
CA GLY A 222 -9.35 8.60 0.95
C GLY A 222 -9.33 7.18 1.51
N ASP A 223 -10.19 6.27 1.07
CA ASP A 223 -10.00 4.84 1.34
C ASP A 223 -8.77 4.33 0.58
N MET A 224 -8.07 3.36 1.16
CA MET A 224 -6.85 2.77 0.63
C MET A 224 -6.98 1.25 0.58
N ILE A 225 -6.50 0.64 -0.50
CA ILE A 225 -6.51 -0.81 -0.68
C ILE A 225 -5.10 -1.29 -1.04
N TRP A 226 -4.49 -2.08 -0.19
CA TRP A 226 -3.23 -2.77 -0.46
C TRP A 226 -3.53 -4.09 -1.16
N MET A 227 -2.85 -4.35 -2.28
CA MET A 227 -3.26 -5.38 -3.23
C MET A 227 -2.56 -6.73 -3.06
N GLY A 228 -1.72 -6.87 -2.03
CA GLY A 228 -0.96 -8.10 -1.78
C GLY A 228 0.38 -8.15 -2.51
N THR A 229 1.17 -9.16 -2.19
CA THR A 229 2.52 -9.43 -2.70
C THR A 229 2.63 -10.81 -3.34
N GLU A 230 3.65 -11.01 -4.17
CA GLU A 230 4.00 -12.28 -4.80
C GLU A 230 5.25 -12.87 -4.12
N GLY A 231 5.39 -14.19 -4.20
CA GLY A 231 6.62 -14.91 -3.88
C GLY A 231 6.89 -15.06 -2.39
N HIS A 232 8.12 -15.43 -2.10
CA HIS A 232 8.65 -15.70 -0.75
C HIS A 232 9.48 -14.52 -0.26
N SER A 233 9.19 -14.06 0.96
CA SER A 233 9.97 -13.00 1.61
C SER A 233 11.04 -13.62 2.54
N GLU A 234 12.23 -13.08 2.49
CA GLU A 234 13.32 -13.43 3.43
C GLU A 234 13.11 -12.72 4.78
N ASN A 235 13.71 -13.26 5.84
CA ASN A 235 13.68 -12.60 7.14
C ASN A 235 14.59 -11.36 7.14
N LEU A 236 14.06 -10.24 7.56
CA LEU A 236 14.82 -9.01 7.77
C LEU A 236 15.71 -9.13 9.00
N LYS A 237 16.90 -8.54 8.92
CA LYS A 237 17.85 -8.41 10.03
C LYS A 237 17.90 -6.96 10.48
N ILE A 238 18.24 -6.76 11.76
CA ILE A 238 18.54 -5.43 12.27
C ILE A 238 19.84 -4.94 11.61
N GLY A 239 19.82 -3.74 11.05
CA GLY A 239 20.98 -3.13 10.37
C GLY A 239 20.73 -1.69 9.96
#